data_eea434c156c4cd75d10803d777d944b2
#
_entry.id   eea434c156c4cd75d10803d777d944b2
#
_cell.length_a   1.000
_cell.length_b   1.000
_cell.length_c   1.000
_cell.angle_alpha   90.00
_cell.angle_beta   90.00
_cell.angle_gamma   90.00
#
_symmetry.space_group_name_H-M   'P 1'
#
loop_
_entity.id
_entity.type
_entity.pdbx_description
1 polymer ?
#
loop_
_entity_poly.entity_id
_entity_poly.type
_entity_poly.pdbx_seq_one_letter_code
_entity_poly.pdbx_strand_id
1 'polypeptide(L)'
;MPPLLTLSTSPALPPPAPRRARFRVAASADVGATGRAAAANDFPPFLPRAVERIRDGAALRLTKRIERVPVQTGFSKSPIPSSCVRPLKQQQSADPVVLLHGFDSSCLEWRYTYPLLEDAGLETWAVDILGWGFSNLETRPPCDIVSKREHLYQFWRSYIKRPMVLVGPSLGAAVAIDFAVNYPEAVSKLIFIGASVYAEGTKDMTRMPKFVPYAGVFVLKSLPLRLFATRLAFYNIPDGFFDWVQIGRLHCLLPWWEDATVNFMITGGYNVINQIKQVKQKCLVLWGEDDGIISNKQAYRLQQELPSAILRQVGQCGHIPHVEKPREAAKHVLDFLEGDSLDKADQASSLSSTLVST
;
A
#
# COMPACT_ATOMS: atom_id res chain seq x y z
N MET A 1 8.86 -16.90 81.70
CA MET A 1 8.36 -16.46 80.37
C MET A 1 9.20 -17.12 79.31
N PRO A 2 8.67 -18.08 78.52
CA PRO A 2 9.44 -18.76 77.45
C PRO A 2 9.31 -17.97 76.11
N PRO A 3 10.31 -18.10 75.23
CA PRO A 3 10.30 -17.36 73.98
C PRO A 3 9.47 -18.05 72.86
N LEU A 4 8.88 -17.23 72.06
CA LEU A 4 8.07 -17.59 70.89
C LEU A 4 8.92 -18.14 69.71
N LEU A 5 8.58 -19.34 69.27
CA LEU A 5 9.08 -19.98 68.07
C LEU A 5 8.56 -19.26 66.82
N THR A 6 9.44 -18.73 66.03
CA THR A 6 9.15 -18.23 64.69
C THR A 6 9.19 -19.39 63.67
N LEU A 7 8.07 -19.67 63.06
CA LEU A 7 7.96 -20.61 61.91
C LEU A 7 8.49 -19.92 60.64
N SER A 8 9.57 -20.47 60.10
CA SER A 8 10.13 -20.11 58.80
C SER A 8 9.30 -20.80 57.69
N THR A 9 8.64 -20.01 56.84
CA THR A 9 8.00 -20.51 55.62
C THR A 9 9.01 -20.41 54.50
N SER A 10 9.42 -21.55 53.95
CA SER A 10 10.20 -21.64 52.71
C SER A 10 9.37 -21.20 51.50
N PRO A 11 9.93 -20.47 50.54
CA PRO A 11 9.20 -20.10 49.31
C PRO A 11 9.09 -21.31 48.39
N ALA A 12 7.89 -21.49 47.84
CA ALA A 12 7.57 -22.50 46.82
C ALA A 12 8.28 -22.21 45.51
N LEU A 13 8.83 -23.23 44.86
CA LEU A 13 9.45 -23.19 43.56
C LEU A 13 8.39 -22.89 42.45
N PRO A 14 8.72 -22.09 41.45
CA PRO A 14 7.82 -21.83 40.31
C PRO A 14 7.67 -23.09 39.40
N PRO A 15 6.53 -23.23 38.69
CA PRO A 15 6.30 -24.36 37.82
C PRO A 15 7.20 -24.32 36.58
N PRO A 16 7.52 -25.48 35.98
CA PRO A 16 8.42 -25.58 34.84
C PRO A 16 7.77 -24.98 33.56
N ALA A 17 8.58 -24.24 32.79
CA ALA A 17 8.20 -23.65 31.54
C ALA A 17 7.87 -24.71 30.48
N PRO A 18 6.92 -24.42 29.54
CA PRO A 18 6.54 -25.38 28.53
C PRO A 18 7.68 -25.63 27.52
N ARG A 19 7.93 -26.91 27.26
CA ARG A 19 8.94 -27.40 26.32
C ARG A 19 8.61 -26.93 24.90
N ARG A 20 9.49 -26.14 24.29
CA ARG A 20 9.49 -25.83 22.86
C ARG A 20 9.67 -27.12 22.06
N ALA A 21 8.67 -27.47 21.25
CA ALA A 21 8.79 -28.52 20.25
C ALA A 21 9.83 -28.11 19.19
N ARG A 22 10.95 -28.82 19.15
CA ARG A 22 11.93 -28.73 18.07
C ARG A 22 11.41 -29.55 16.90
N PHE A 23 10.96 -28.92 15.85
CA PHE A 23 10.77 -29.57 14.56
C PHE A 23 12.16 -29.93 14.00
N ARG A 24 12.47 -31.21 13.97
CA ARG A 24 13.60 -31.77 13.21
C ARG A 24 13.19 -31.80 11.75
N VAL A 25 13.87 -31.01 10.92
CA VAL A 25 13.88 -31.20 9.48
C VAL A 25 14.75 -32.44 9.20
N ALA A 26 14.14 -33.50 8.70
CA ALA A 26 14.86 -34.66 8.21
C ALA A 26 15.58 -34.28 6.91
N ALA A 27 16.90 -34.32 6.92
CA ALA A 27 17.70 -34.29 5.71
C ALA A 27 17.65 -35.69 5.10
N SER A 28 17.03 -35.82 3.92
CA SER A 28 17.23 -36.97 3.05
C SER A 28 18.37 -36.63 2.08
N ALA A 29 19.41 -37.42 2.16
CA ALA A 29 20.56 -37.36 1.27
C ALA A 29 20.26 -38.13 -0.02
N ASP A 30 20.67 -37.49 -1.09
CA ASP A 30 21.37 -38.02 -2.27
C ASP A 30 20.68 -39.08 -3.14
N VAL A 31 20.54 -38.74 -4.44
CA VAL A 31 21.05 -39.52 -5.60
C VAL A 31 20.84 -38.70 -6.89
N GLY A 32 21.93 -38.53 -7.65
CA GLY A 32 21.88 -38.50 -9.14
C GLY A 32 21.89 -37.12 -9.78
N ALA A 33 23.07 -36.67 -10.16
CA ALA A 33 23.29 -35.63 -11.16
C ALA A 33 22.75 -36.07 -12.50
N THR A 34 21.63 -35.48 -12.93
CA THR A 34 21.28 -35.38 -14.36
C THR A 34 20.53 -34.07 -14.58
N GLY A 35 21.10 -33.25 -15.46
CA GLY A 35 20.40 -32.16 -16.17
C GLY A 35 19.54 -31.25 -15.35
N ARG A 36 20.10 -30.19 -14.75
CA ARG A 36 19.35 -29.04 -14.24
C ARG A 36 18.72 -28.32 -15.44
N ALA A 37 17.57 -28.82 -15.89
CA ALA A 37 16.69 -27.99 -16.69
C ALA A 37 16.47 -26.71 -15.87
N ALA A 38 16.84 -25.56 -16.41
CA ALA A 38 16.55 -24.28 -15.82
C ALA A 38 15.05 -24.26 -15.50
N ALA A 39 14.70 -24.18 -14.21
CA ALA A 39 13.32 -24.01 -13.80
C ALA A 39 12.80 -22.81 -14.58
N ALA A 40 11.79 -23.03 -15.41
CA ALA A 40 11.15 -21.96 -16.16
C ALA A 40 10.78 -20.87 -15.16
N ASN A 41 11.29 -19.65 -15.38
CA ASN A 41 11.03 -18.51 -14.50
C ASN A 41 9.52 -18.30 -14.43
N ASP A 42 8.96 -18.56 -13.28
CA ASP A 42 7.50 -18.54 -12.99
C ASP A 42 6.96 -17.10 -12.82
N PHE A 43 7.66 -16.11 -13.39
CA PHE A 43 7.27 -14.72 -13.36
C PHE A 43 6.45 -14.32 -14.59
N PRO A 44 5.46 -13.43 -14.45
CA PRO A 44 4.75 -12.86 -15.58
C PRO A 44 5.73 -12.34 -16.65
N PRO A 45 5.59 -12.73 -17.93
CA PRO A 45 6.57 -12.45 -18.99
C PRO A 45 6.71 -10.96 -19.33
N PHE A 46 5.74 -10.14 -18.90
CA PHE A 46 5.77 -8.69 -19.13
C PHE A 46 6.62 -7.93 -18.09
N LEU A 47 7.09 -8.60 -17.05
CA LEU A 47 7.95 -7.97 -16.05
C LEU A 47 9.38 -7.82 -16.56
N PRO A 48 10.10 -6.78 -16.15
CA PRO A 48 11.51 -6.63 -16.48
C PRO A 48 12.34 -7.83 -15.97
N ARG A 49 13.26 -8.34 -16.79
CA ARG A 49 14.14 -9.46 -16.39
C ARG A 49 14.94 -9.22 -15.10
N ALA A 50 15.10 -7.96 -14.71
CA ALA A 50 15.75 -7.59 -13.46
C ALA A 50 15.05 -8.18 -12.22
N VAL A 51 13.79 -8.61 -12.32
CA VAL A 51 13.05 -9.31 -11.26
C VAL A 51 13.78 -10.58 -10.80
N GLU A 52 14.50 -11.25 -11.68
CA GLU A 52 15.27 -12.47 -11.38
C GLU A 52 16.43 -12.24 -10.41
N ARG A 53 16.85 -10.99 -10.24
CA ARG A 53 17.96 -10.60 -9.36
C ARG A 53 17.50 -10.23 -7.94
N ILE A 54 16.21 -10.12 -7.72
CA ILE A 54 15.62 -9.80 -6.42
C ILE A 54 15.76 -11.01 -5.50
N ARG A 55 16.13 -10.75 -4.24
CA ARG A 55 16.29 -11.78 -3.21
C ARG A 55 15.20 -11.71 -2.12
N ASP A 56 14.46 -10.59 -2.06
CA ASP A 56 13.35 -10.41 -1.13
C ASP A 56 12.23 -11.43 -1.43
N GLY A 57 12.09 -12.42 -0.55
CA GLY A 57 11.11 -13.51 -0.74
C GLY A 57 9.65 -13.04 -0.74
N ALA A 58 9.33 -11.94 -0.05
CA ALA A 58 7.98 -11.37 -0.07
C ALA A 58 7.70 -10.71 -1.42
N ALA A 59 8.67 -9.97 -1.96
CA ALA A 59 8.57 -9.40 -3.30
C ALA A 59 8.41 -10.49 -4.36
N LEU A 60 9.22 -11.57 -4.30
CA LEU A 60 9.14 -12.67 -5.25
C LEU A 60 7.77 -13.36 -5.22
N ARG A 61 7.19 -13.57 -4.04
CA ARG A 61 5.83 -14.15 -3.92
C ARG A 61 4.77 -13.24 -4.52
N LEU A 62 4.80 -11.96 -4.20
CA LEU A 62 3.79 -11.02 -4.72
C LEU A 62 3.94 -10.79 -6.22
N THR A 63 5.18 -10.74 -6.72
CA THR A 63 5.50 -10.57 -8.15
C THR A 63 4.86 -11.66 -9.01
N LYS A 64 4.83 -12.91 -8.56
CA LYS A 64 4.20 -14.03 -9.29
C LYS A 64 2.69 -13.89 -9.42
N ARG A 65 2.08 -13.04 -8.59
CA ARG A 65 0.63 -12.79 -8.57
C ARG A 65 0.22 -11.56 -9.37
N ILE A 66 1.19 -10.78 -9.88
CA ILE A 66 0.87 -9.60 -10.69
C ILE A 66 0.31 -10.06 -12.03
N GLU A 67 -0.87 -9.57 -12.36
CA GLU A 67 -1.51 -9.78 -13.65
C GLU A 67 -1.84 -8.46 -14.33
N ARG A 68 -2.13 -8.50 -15.62
CA ARG A 68 -2.67 -7.36 -16.37
C ARG A 68 -4.09 -7.65 -16.79
N VAL A 69 -4.98 -6.72 -16.45
CA VAL A 69 -6.40 -6.78 -16.80
C VAL A 69 -6.77 -5.64 -17.74
N PRO A 70 -7.65 -5.84 -18.73
CA PRO A 70 -8.04 -4.79 -19.66
C PRO A 70 -8.94 -3.75 -18.98
N VAL A 71 -8.55 -2.49 -19.01
CA VAL A 71 -9.34 -1.34 -18.52
C VAL A 71 -9.64 -0.42 -19.69
N GLN A 72 -10.92 -0.31 -20.07
CA GLN A 72 -11.36 0.60 -21.13
C GLN A 72 -11.57 1.98 -20.55
N THR A 73 -10.91 2.99 -21.13
CA THR A 73 -11.06 4.41 -20.77
C THR A 73 -11.57 5.22 -21.95
N GLY A 74 -12.13 6.40 -21.71
CA GLY A 74 -12.60 7.29 -22.75
C GLY A 74 -11.47 7.93 -23.57
N PHE A 75 -10.28 8.04 -23.00
CA PHE A 75 -9.11 8.64 -23.65
C PHE A 75 -8.24 7.62 -24.41
N SER A 76 -8.52 6.32 -24.34
CA SER A 76 -7.76 5.28 -25.02
C SER A 76 -8.61 4.54 -26.04
N LYS A 77 -8.08 4.35 -27.28
CA LYS A 77 -8.78 3.62 -28.35
C LYS A 77 -8.94 2.13 -28.04
N SER A 78 -8.01 1.55 -27.29
CA SER A 78 -8.03 0.15 -26.87
C SER A 78 -7.93 0.06 -25.35
N PRO A 79 -8.43 -1.03 -24.74
CA PRO A 79 -8.27 -1.22 -23.32
C PRO A 79 -6.79 -1.18 -22.90
N ILE A 80 -6.51 -0.51 -21.79
CA ILE A 80 -5.17 -0.46 -21.21
C ILE A 80 -4.97 -1.74 -20.37
N PRO A 81 -3.96 -2.59 -20.70
CA PRO A 81 -3.63 -3.74 -19.87
C PRO A 81 -3.02 -3.28 -18.53
N SER A 82 -3.87 -3.14 -17.53
CA SER A 82 -3.57 -2.51 -16.24
C SER A 82 -3.13 -3.55 -15.22
N SER A 83 -2.00 -3.33 -14.58
CA SER A 83 -1.42 -4.25 -13.61
C SER A 83 -2.08 -4.15 -12.24
N CYS A 84 -2.31 -5.31 -11.64
CA CYS A 84 -2.82 -5.43 -10.28
C CYS A 84 -2.46 -6.79 -9.67
N VAL A 85 -2.64 -6.89 -8.35
CA VAL A 85 -2.72 -8.17 -7.63
C VAL A 85 -4.15 -8.34 -7.16
N ARG A 86 -4.79 -9.44 -7.55
CA ARG A 86 -6.17 -9.77 -7.15
C ARG A 86 -6.22 -10.54 -5.83
N PRO A 87 -7.32 -10.41 -5.08
CA PRO A 87 -7.59 -11.24 -3.92
C PRO A 87 -7.71 -12.72 -4.32
N LEU A 88 -7.26 -13.61 -3.44
CA LEU A 88 -7.45 -15.05 -3.61
C LEU A 88 -8.92 -15.46 -3.41
N LYS A 89 -9.64 -14.71 -2.59
CA LYS A 89 -11.07 -14.95 -2.31
C LYS A 89 -11.82 -13.64 -2.40
N GLN A 90 -12.95 -13.64 -3.09
CA GLN A 90 -13.90 -12.53 -3.06
C GLN A 90 -14.87 -12.72 -1.90
N GLN A 91 -15.12 -11.67 -1.15
CA GLN A 91 -16.08 -11.64 -0.06
C GLN A 91 -17.22 -10.68 -0.41
N GLN A 92 -18.47 -11.15 -0.30
CA GLN A 92 -19.63 -10.29 -0.56
C GLN A 92 -20.11 -9.51 0.67
N SER A 93 -19.71 -9.95 1.87
CA SER A 93 -20.19 -9.41 3.14
C SER A 93 -19.45 -8.16 3.64
N ALA A 94 -18.28 -7.87 3.12
CA ALA A 94 -17.46 -6.72 3.53
C ALA A 94 -16.95 -5.95 2.31
N ASP A 95 -16.68 -4.66 2.49
CA ASP A 95 -16.11 -3.82 1.43
C ASP A 95 -14.69 -4.27 1.10
N PRO A 96 -14.32 -4.41 -0.19
CA PRO A 96 -12.97 -4.78 -0.58
C PRO A 96 -11.98 -3.66 -0.23
N VAL A 97 -10.78 -4.05 0.14
CA VAL A 97 -9.66 -3.14 0.41
C VAL A 97 -8.84 -2.98 -0.86
N VAL A 98 -8.72 -1.75 -1.34
CA VAL A 98 -7.94 -1.42 -2.54
C VAL A 98 -6.73 -0.59 -2.15
N LEU A 99 -5.56 -1.16 -2.38
CA LEU A 99 -4.27 -0.61 -2.03
C LEU A 99 -3.67 0.11 -3.24
N LEU A 100 -3.51 1.41 -3.14
CA LEU A 100 -2.72 2.22 -4.06
C LEU A 100 -1.26 2.26 -3.58
N HIS A 101 -0.36 2.68 -4.43
CA HIS A 101 1.04 2.89 -4.07
C HIS A 101 1.40 4.39 -4.01
N GLY A 102 2.59 4.72 -3.49
CA GLY A 102 3.11 6.08 -3.45
C GLY A 102 3.61 6.59 -4.81
N PHE A 103 4.27 7.77 -4.79
CA PHE A 103 4.87 8.35 -5.98
C PHE A 103 5.93 7.42 -6.57
N ASP A 104 5.87 7.22 -7.89
CA ASP A 104 6.89 6.49 -8.65
C ASP A 104 7.22 5.11 -8.05
N SER A 105 6.15 4.33 -7.76
CA SER A 105 6.20 3.02 -7.15
C SER A 105 5.30 2.02 -7.91
N SER A 106 4.94 0.91 -7.29
CA SER A 106 4.09 -0.14 -7.83
C SER A 106 3.40 -0.94 -6.73
N CYS A 107 2.50 -1.83 -7.10
CA CYS A 107 1.82 -2.76 -6.18
C CYS A 107 2.80 -3.59 -5.32
N LEU A 108 4.07 -3.73 -5.72
CA LEU A 108 5.12 -4.39 -4.91
C LEU A 108 5.47 -3.63 -3.63
N GLU A 109 5.07 -2.38 -3.50
CA GLU A 109 5.17 -1.63 -2.25
C GLU A 109 4.47 -2.36 -1.10
N TRP A 110 3.39 -3.07 -1.40
CA TRP A 110 2.55 -3.77 -0.45
C TRP A 110 2.98 -5.18 -0.08
N ARG A 111 4.13 -5.67 -0.56
CA ARG A 111 4.59 -7.06 -0.44
C ARG A 111 4.63 -7.63 0.98
N TYR A 112 4.73 -6.80 2.01
CA TYR A 112 4.72 -7.24 3.40
C TYR A 112 3.35 -7.13 4.07
N THR A 113 2.59 -6.07 3.75
CA THR A 113 1.28 -5.82 4.38
C THR A 113 0.15 -6.54 3.66
N TYR A 114 0.22 -6.67 2.34
CA TYR A 114 -0.80 -7.34 1.52
C TYR A 114 -1.15 -8.74 2.06
N PRO A 115 -0.18 -9.65 2.27
CA PRO A 115 -0.50 -11.00 2.78
C PRO A 115 -1.10 -10.97 4.19
N LEU A 116 -0.75 -10.01 5.04
CA LEU A 116 -1.32 -9.89 6.38
C LEU A 116 -2.80 -9.52 6.36
N LEU A 117 -3.21 -8.65 5.44
CA LEU A 117 -4.61 -8.28 5.25
C LEU A 117 -5.42 -9.44 4.64
N GLU A 118 -4.83 -10.15 3.68
CA GLU A 118 -5.44 -11.32 3.05
C GLU A 118 -5.58 -12.50 4.02
N ASP A 119 -4.57 -12.76 4.86
CA ASP A 119 -4.59 -13.79 5.92
C ASP A 119 -5.63 -13.47 7.01
N ALA A 120 -5.92 -12.19 7.25
CA ALA A 120 -7.01 -11.73 8.11
C ALA A 120 -8.40 -11.89 7.46
N GLY A 121 -8.45 -12.40 6.23
CA GLY A 121 -9.71 -12.67 5.52
C GLY A 121 -10.26 -11.50 4.72
N LEU A 122 -9.52 -10.39 4.52
CA LEU A 122 -9.99 -9.27 3.73
C LEU A 122 -9.84 -9.54 2.23
N GLU A 123 -10.86 -9.17 1.44
CA GLU A 123 -10.73 -9.09 0.00
C GLU A 123 -9.82 -7.92 -0.36
N THR A 124 -8.56 -8.21 -0.66
CA THR A 124 -7.52 -7.18 -0.84
C THR A 124 -7.04 -7.14 -2.28
N TRP A 125 -7.11 -5.96 -2.88
CA TRP A 125 -6.56 -5.63 -4.20
C TRP A 125 -5.35 -4.73 -4.04
N ALA A 126 -4.28 -4.93 -4.83
CA ALA A 126 -3.24 -3.94 -4.99
C ALA A 126 -3.21 -3.50 -6.46
N VAL A 127 -3.39 -2.21 -6.73
CA VAL A 127 -3.60 -1.68 -8.08
C VAL A 127 -2.50 -0.69 -8.43
N ASP A 128 -1.91 -0.85 -9.60
CA ASP A 128 -0.95 0.11 -10.11
C ASP A 128 -1.66 1.36 -10.65
N ILE A 129 -1.23 2.52 -10.19
CA ILE A 129 -1.73 3.82 -10.65
C ILE A 129 -1.25 4.05 -12.08
N LEU A 130 -2.15 4.47 -12.98
CA LEU A 130 -1.82 4.76 -14.37
C LEU A 130 -0.55 5.62 -14.49
N GLY A 131 0.38 5.20 -15.34
CA GLY A 131 1.67 5.86 -15.54
C GLY A 131 2.81 5.22 -14.76
N TRP A 132 2.53 4.45 -13.70
CA TRP A 132 3.52 3.71 -12.91
C TRP A 132 3.16 2.24 -12.79
N GLY A 133 3.98 1.49 -12.04
CA GLY A 133 3.81 0.04 -11.94
C GLY A 133 4.08 -0.69 -13.25
N PHE A 134 3.35 -1.78 -13.46
CA PHE A 134 3.63 -2.73 -14.55
C PHE A 134 2.55 -2.75 -15.65
N SER A 135 1.65 -1.78 -15.68
CA SER A 135 0.66 -1.63 -16.74
C SER A 135 1.32 -1.48 -18.12
N ASN A 136 0.66 -1.93 -19.20
CA ASN A 136 1.17 -1.72 -20.55
C ASN A 136 0.70 -0.36 -21.08
N LEU A 137 1.64 0.53 -21.29
CA LEU A 137 1.40 1.88 -21.79
C LEU A 137 2.12 2.12 -23.14
N GLU A 138 2.26 1.11 -23.96
CA GLU A 138 2.87 1.22 -25.30
C GLU A 138 2.18 2.27 -26.17
N THR A 139 0.87 2.44 -26.00
CA THR A 139 0.07 3.46 -26.71
C THR A 139 0.29 4.87 -26.21
N ARG A 140 1.13 5.06 -25.18
CA ARG A 140 1.43 6.36 -24.55
C ARG A 140 0.17 7.16 -24.19
N PRO A 141 -0.78 6.60 -23.43
CA PRO A 141 -1.96 7.34 -22.99
C PRO A 141 -1.53 8.53 -22.12
N PRO A 142 -2.38 9.58 -21.99
CA PRO A 142 -2.13 10.64 -21.02
C PRO A 142 -2.11 10.07 -19.61
N CYS A 143 -1.19 10.58 -18.78
CA CYS A 143 -0.98 10.14 -17.39
C CYS A 143 -1.14 11.29 -16.38
N ASP A 144 -1.88 12.34 -16.77
CA ASP A 144 -2.29 13.43 -15.90
C ASP A 144 -3.30 12.98 -14.83
N ILE A 145 -3.69 13.89 -13.95
CA ILE A 145 -4.61 13.59 -12.83
C ILE A 145 -5.96 13.10 -13.34
N VAL A 146 -6.52 13.73 -14.37
CA VAL A 146 -7.83 13.40 -14.90
C VAL A 146 -7.82 11.99 -15.47
N SER A 147 -6.79 11.66 -16.23
CA SER A 147 -6.60 10.32 -16.81
C SER A 147 -6.37 9.24 -15.74
N LYS A 148 -5.58 9.54 -14.70
CA LYS A 148 -5.37 8.61 -13.56
C LYS A 148 -6.68 8.33 -12.83
N ARG A 149 -7.47 9.37 -12.57
CA ARG A 149 -8.78 9.26 -11.90
C ARG A 149 -9.78 8.47 -12.75
N GLU A 150 -9.89 8.77 -14.03
CA GLU A 150 -10.78 8.04 -14.93
C GLU A 150 -10.36 6.56 -15.04
N HIS A 151 -9.06 6.28 -15.18
CA HIS A 151 -8.56 4.92 -15.24
C HIS A 151 -8.92 4.11 -13.99
N LEU A 152 -8.71 4.67 -12.79
CA LEU A 152 -9.08 4.04 -11.53
C LEU A 152 -10.59 3.82 -11.42
N TYR A 153 -11.40 4.77 -11.92
CA TYR A 153 -12.86 4.63 -11.96
C TYR A 153 -13.30 3.49 -12.88
N GLN A 154 -12.72 3.39 -14.08
CA GLN A 154 -13.04 2.31 -15.01
C GLN A 154 -12.55 0.94 -14.49
N PHE A 155 -11.42 0.91 -13.77
CA PHE A 155 -10.98 -0.29 -13.06
C PHE A 155 -12.00 -0.70 -11.99
N TRP A 156 -12.42 0.23 -11.13
CA TRP A 156 -13.45 -0.01 -10.12
C TRP A 156 -14.76 -0.51 -10.75
N ARG A 157 -15.27 0.15 -11.78
CA ARG A 157 -16.49 -0.26 -12.47
C ARG A 157 -16.43 -1.65 -13.09
N SER A 158 -15.25 -2.04 -13.57
CA SER A 158 -15.07 -3.32 -14.28
C SER A 158 -14.88 -4.50 -13.35
N TYR A 159 -14.15 -4.32 -12.24
CA TYR A 159 -13.65 -5.43 -11.43
C TYR A 159 -14.15 -5.43 -9.99
N ILE A 160 -14.33 -4.29 -9.36
CA ILE A 160 -14.73 -4.16 -7.96
C ILE A 160 -16.23 -4.02 -7.82
N LYS A 161 -16.86 -3.08 -8.52
CA LYS A 161 -18.30 -2.89 -8.72
C LYS A 161 -19.13 -2.58 -7.46
N ARG A 162 -18.51 -2.30 -6.33
CA ARG A 162 -19.14 -1.97 -5.05
C ARG A 162 -18.27 -1.01 -4.26
N PRO A 163 -18.80 -0.31 -3.26
CA PRO A 163 -18.01 0.60 -2.44
C PRO A 163 -16.76 -0.12 -1.88
N MET A 164 -15.64 0.59 -1.81
CA MET A 164 -14.36 0.03 -1.39
C MET A 164 -13.72 0.86 -0.28
N VAL A 165 -12.90 0.23 0.53
CA VAL A 165 -11.95 0.89 1.39
C VAL A 165 -10.71 1.23 0.56
N LEU A 166 -10.46 2.51 0.31
CA LEU A 166 -9.35 2.94 -0.52
C LEU A 166 -8.16 3.37 0.35
N VAL A 167 -7.02 2.72 0.16
CA VAL A 167 -5.80 2.93 0.95
C VAL A 167 -4.74 3.59 0.09
N GLY A 168 -4.23 4.74 0.51
CA GLY A 168 -3.21 5.50 -0.21
C GLY A 168 -2.05 5.93 0.67
N PRO A 169 -0.81 5.44 0.41
CA PRO A 169 0.40 5.94 1.02
C PRO A 169 0.94 7.14 0.25
N SER A 170 1.53 8.11 0.97
CA SER A 170 2.20 9.26 0.37
C SER A 170 1.35 9.93 -0.71
N LEU A 171 1.81 10.01 -1.97
CA LEU A 171 1.03 10.53 -3.10
C LEU A 171 -0.25 9.72 -3.37
N GLY A 172 -0.27 8.42 -3.07
CA GLY A 172 -1.48 7.60 -3.17
C GLY A 172 -2.64 8.13 -2.33
N ALA A 173 -2.35 8.87 -1.24
CA ALA A 173 -3.37 9.58 -0.45
C ALA A 173 -4.02 10.72 -1.24
N ALA A 174 -3.24 11.46 -2.03
CA ALA A 174 -3.79 12.51 -2.90
C ALA A 174 -4.65 11.90 -4.02
N VAL A 175 -4.23 10.76 -4.60
CA VAL A 175 -5.05 9.99 -5.56
C VAL A 175 -6.36 9.56 -4.91
N ALA A 176 -6.31 9.05 -3.67
CA ALA A 176 -7.49 8.58 -2.96
C ALA A 176 -8.47 9.72 -2.61
N ILE A 177 -7.98 10.88 -2.21
CA ILE A 177 -8.81 12.08 -1.96
C ILE A 177 -9.47 12.54 -3.26
N ASP A 178 -8.68 12.74 -4.33
CA ASP A 178 -9.21 13.16 -5.62
C ASP A 178 -10.28 12.19 -6.14
N PHE A 179 -10.04 10.91 -6.01
CA PHE A 179 -10.99 9.87 -6.39
C PHE A 179 -12.27 9.90 -5.55
N ALA A 180 -12.16 9.94 -4.22
CA ALA A 180 -13.31 9.91 -3.31
C ALA A 180 -14.21 11.14 -3.42
N VAL A 181 -13.62 12.30 -3.71
CA VAL A 181 -14.40 13.54 -3.92
C VAL A 181 -15.16 13.50 -5.25
N ASN A 182 -14.57 12.93 -6.31
CA ASN A 182 -15.22 12.86 -7.62
C ASN A 182 -16.17 11.67 -7.77
N TYR A 183 -15.95 10.57 -7.03
CA TYR A 183 -16.75 9.34 -7.07
C TYR A 183 -17.06 8.83 -5.66
N PRO A 184 -17.82 9.62 -4.86
CA PRO A 184 -18.08 9.29 -3.46
C PRO A 184 -18.80 7.96 -3.26
N GLU A 185 -19.58 7.52 -4.24
CA GLU A 185 -20.30 6.25 -4.23
C GLU A 185 -19.37 5.03 -4.32
N ALA A 186 -18.18 5.22 -4.86
CA ALA A 186 -17.19 4.15 -5.03
C ALA A 186 -16.35 3.89 -3.76
N VAL A 187 -16.39 4.80 -2.78
CA VAL A 187 -15.51 4.75 -1.60
C VAL A 187 -16.31 4.79 -0.31
N SER A 188 -16.22 3.72 0.46
CA SER A 188 -16.85 3.64 1.79
C SER A 188 -16.00 4.23 2.90
N LYS A 189 -14.69 4.00 2.86
CA LYS A 189 -13.70 4.49 3.84
C LYS A 189 -12.39 4.84 3.17
N LEU A 190 -11.61 5.69 3.82
CA LEU A 190 -10.28 6.08 3.38
C LEU A 190 -9.22 5.76 4.44
N ILE A 191 -8.08 5.28 3.99
CA ILE A 191 -6.91 5.08 4.85
C ILE A 191 -5.71 5.78 4.20
N PHE A 192 -5.15 6.74 4.91
CA PHE A 192 -4.02 7.53 4.48
C PHE A 192 -2.78 7.15 5.28
N ILE A 193 -1.66 6.86 4.61
CA ILE A 193 -0.41 6.46 5.25
C ILE A 193 0.69 7.44 4.85
N GLY A 194 1.28 8.20 5.80
CA GLY A 194 2.32 9.19 5.51
C GLY A 194 1.90 10.15 4.38
N ALA A 195 0.68 10.70 4.45
CA ALA A 195 -0.02 11.30 3.33
C ALA A 195 0.63 12.59 2.78
N SER A 196 0.95 12.61 1.49
CA SER A 196 1.45 13.79 0.77
C SER A 196 0.29 14.54 0.10
N VAL A 197 -0.52 15.26 0.88
CA VAL A 197 -1.76 15.91 0.41
C VAL A 197 -1.71 17.44 0.44
N TYR A 198 -0.66 18.01 1.01
CA TYR A 198 -0.44 19.45 1.07
C TYR A 198 0.57 19.97 0.05
N ALA A 199 1.01 19.10 -0.86
CA ALA A 199 1.84 19.52 -1.97
C ALA A 199 1.01 20.38 -2.95
N GLU A 200 1.57 21.50 -3.38
CA GLU A 200 0.94 22.41 -4.36
C GLU A 200 1.05 21.88 -5.80
N GLY A 201 1.55 20.65 -5.97
CA GLY A 201 1.84 20.07 -7.27
C GLY A 201 3.16 20.59 -7.85
N THR A 202 3.38 20.35 -9.12
CA THR A 202 4.61 20.74 -9.85
C THR A 202 4.42 22.02 -10.66
N LYS A 203 3.24 22.64 -10.62
CA LYS A 203 2.78 23.71 -11.51
C LYS A 203 2.72 23.28 -12.98
N ASP A 204 2.10 24.11 -13.81
CA ASP A 204 2.08 23.85 -15.25
C ASP A 204 3.45 24.12 -15.86
N MET A 205 4.13 23.06 -16.26
CA MET A 205 5.44 23.11 -16.92
C MET A 205 5.35 22.72 -18.41
N THR A 206 4.15 22.70 -19.00
CA THR A 206 3.96 22.31 -20.41
C THR A 206 4.69 23.24 -21.40
N ARG A 207 4.99 24.48 -20.98
CA ARG A 207 5.73 25.47 -21.79
C ARG A 207 7.25 25.34 -21.67
N MET A 208 7.76 24.49 -20.78
CA MET A 208 9.21 24.30 -20.67
C MET A 208 9.77 23.54 -21.87
N PRO A 209 11.04 23.81 -22.24
CA PRO A 209 11.71 22.98 -23.24
C PRO A 209 11.67 21.50 -22.85
N LYS A 210 11.26 20.62 -23.76
CA LYS A 210 11.01 19.20 -23.48
C LYS A 210 12.16 18.48 -22.79
N PHE A 211 13.41 18.86 -23.07
CA PHE A 211 14.57 18.21 -22.47
C PHE A 211 14.67 18.42 -20.96
N VAL A 212 14.11 19.52 -20.41
CA VAL A 212 14.20 19.85 -18.98
C VAL A 212 13.46 18.82 -18.11
N PRO A 213 12.16 18.55 -18.32
CA PRO A 213 11.46 17.54 -17.53
C PRO A 213 12.03 16.13 -17.75
N TYR A 214 12.50 15.79 -18.96
CA TYR A 214 13.14 14.50 -19.20
C TYR A 214 14.47 14.35 -18.43
N ALA A 215 15.29 15.40 -18.35
CA ALA A 215 16.49 15.40 -17.53
C ALA A 215 16.15 15.21 -16.04
N GLY A 216 15.11 15.87 -15.54
CA GLY A 216 14.61 15.67 -14.17
C GLY A 216 14.16 14.23 -13.91
N VAL A 217 13.36 13.66 -14.80
CA VAL A 217 12.89 12.27 -14.70
C VAL A 217 14.03 11.26 -14.84
N PHE A 218 15.03 11.54 -15.69
CA PHE A 218 16.24 10.74 -15.76
C PHE A 218 16.97 10.67 -14.41
N VAL A 219 17.05 11.80 -13.70
CA VAL A 219 17.64 11.83 -12.34
C VAL A 219 16.81 11.00 -11.36
N LEU A 220 15.46 11.01 -11.45
CA LEU A 220 14.60 10.16 -10.61
C LEU A 220 14.91 8.65 -10.77
N LYS A 221 15.29 8.22 -11.95
CA LYS A 221 15.68 6.83 -12.23
C LYS A 221 17.06 6.47 -11.68
N SER A 222 17.88 7.47 -11.34
CA SER A 222 19.26 7.25 -10.93
C SER A 222 19.37 6.48 -9.62
N LEU A 223 20.35 5.59 -9.54
CA LEU A 223 20.59 4.81 -8.33
C LEU A 223 20.93 5.66 -7.09
N PRO A 224 21.80 6.70 -7.19
CA PRO A 224 22.12 7.54 -6.03
C PRO A 224 20.90 8.23 -5.43
N LEU A 225 20.03 8.82 -6.27
CA LEU A 225 18.84 9.51 -5.76
C LEU A 225 17.88 8.51 -5.10
N ARG A 226 17.70 7.33 -5.66
CA ARG A 226 16.83 6.30 -5.08
C ARG A 226 17.37 5.74 -3.78
N LEU A 227 18.67 5.53 -3.67
CA LEU A 227 19.32 5.17 -2.41
C LEU A 227 19.07 6.23 -1.33
N PHE A 228 19.25 7.49 -1.69
CA PHE A 228 19.00 8.60 -0.78
C PHE A 228 17.53 8.70 -0.36
N ALA A 229 16.59 8.68 -1.31
CA ALA A 229 15.16 8.73 -1.03
C ALA A 229 14.69 7.55 -0.19
N THR A 230 15.15 6.34 -0.51
CA THR A 230 14.82 5.14 0.28
C THR A 230 15.36 5.26 1.70
N ARG A 231 16.61 5.78 1.88
CA ARG A 231 17.15 5.99 3.22
C ARG A 231 16.31 6.97 4.05
N LEU A 232 15.80 8.04 3.44
CA LEU A 232 14.94 9.01 4.14
C LEU A 232 13.57 8.43 4.51
N ALA A 233 13.10 7.45 3.77
CA ALA A 233 11.79 6.84 4.00
C ALA A 233 11.75 5.92 5.22
N PHE A 234 12.89 5.41 5.69
CA PHE A 234 13.00 4.49 6.81
C PHE A 234 13.57 5.18 8.06
N TYR A 235 13.04 4.81 9.21
CA TYR A 235 13.67 5.09 10.50
C TYR A 235 14.93 4.22 10.68
N ASN A 236 14.76 2.91 10.52
CA ASN A 236 15.87 1.95 10.51
C ASN A 236 16.08 1.42 9.09
N ILE A 237 17.33 1.45 8.62
CA ILE A 237 17.68 0.88 7.32
C ILE A 237 17.53 -0.66 7.42
N PRO A 238 16.63 -1.27 6.60
CA PRO A 238 16.40 -2.70 6.68
C PRO A 238 17.57 -3.50 6.10
N ASP A 239 17.71 -4.73 6.59
CA ASP A 239 18.55 -5.72 5.90
C ASP A 239 18.05 -5.90 4.47
N GLY A 240 18.98 -6.02 3.53
CA GLY A 240 18.61 -6.12 2.11
C GLY A 240 18.22 -4.79 1.45
N PHE A 241 18.66 -3.66 2.00
CA PHE A 241 18.39 -2.30 1.50
C PHE A 241 18.57 -2.14 -0.02
N PHE A 242 19.55 -2.81 -0.63
CA PHE A 242 19.73 -2.80 -2.08
C PHE A 242 18.58 -3.48 -2.84
N ASP A 243 18.02 -4.56 -2.31
CA ASP A 243 16.85 -5.21 -2.89
C ASP A 243 15.65 -4.26 -2.89
N TRP A 244 15.48 -3.48 -1.82
CA TRP A 244 14.45 -2.44 -1.76
C TRP A 244 14.54 -1.44 -2.90
N VAL A 245 15.74 -0.92 -3.12
CA VAL A 245 15.99 0.03 -4.22
C VAL A 245 15.76 -0.64 -5.58
N GLN A 246 16.17 -1.91 -5.74
CA GLN A 246 15.96 -2.65 -6.98
C GLN A 246 14.46 -2.91 -7.24
N ILE A 247 13.71 -3.30 -6.22
CA ILE A 247 12.25 -3.50 -6.30
C ILE A 247 11.55 -2.20 -6.71
N GLY A 248 11.87 -1.08 -6.05
CA GLY A 248 11.32 0.23 -6.39
C GLY A 248 11.70 0.73 -7.78
N ARG A 249 12.75 0.18 -8.40
CA ARG A 249 13.19 0.54 -9.76
C ARG A 249 12.64 -0.36 -10.86
N LEU A 250 12.03 -1.49 -10.55
CA LEU A 250 11.61 -2.44 -11.58
C LEU A 250 10.71 -1.80 -12.63
N HIS A 251 9.70 -1.07 -12.22
CA HIS A 251 8.77 -0.42 -13.14
C HIS A 251 9.42 0.67 -13.99
N CYS A 252 10.50 1.31 -13.50
CA CYS A 252 11.25 2.32 -14.26
C CYS A 252 12.04 1.72 -15.45
N LEU A 253 12.13 0.40 -15.54
CA LEU A 253 12.77 -0.29 -16.65
C LEU A 253 11.82 -0.52 -17.84
N LEU A 254 10.54 -0.21 -17.67
CA LEU A 254 9.56 -0.26 -18.76
C LEU A 254 9.75 0.91 -19.73
N PRO A 255 9.63 0.67 -21.04
CA PRO A 255 10.00 1.66 -22.07
C PRO A 255 9.12 2.92 -22.10
N TRP A 256 7.97 2.90 -21.45
CA TRP A 256 7.03 4.03 -21.37
C TRP A 256 7.10 4.82 -20.07
N TRP A 257 7.88 4.35 -19.08
CA TRP A 257 7.92 4.96 -17.75
C TRP A 257 8.35 6.43 -17.78
N GLU A 258 9.36 6.77 -18.57
CA GLU A 258 9.86 8.16 -18.67
C GLU A 258 8.78 9.09 -19.20
N ASP A 259 8.13 8.70 -20.32
CA ASP A 259 7.08 9.52 -20.94
C ASP A 259 5.87 9.71 -19.99
N ALA A 260 5.45 8.64 -19.33
CA ALA A 260 4.33 8.69 -18.39
C ALA A 260 4.63 9.58 -17.17
N THR A 261 5.85 9.48 -16.63
CA THR A 261 6.28 10.29 -15.48
C THR A 261 6.45 11.76 -15.87
N VAL A 262 7.06 12.04 -17.03
CA VAL A 262 7.15 13.40 -17.58
C VAL A 262 5.76 13.98 -17.79
N ASN A 263 4.82 13.25 -18.40
CA ASN A 263 3.46 13.73 -18.62
C ASN A 263 2.78 14.14 -17.31
N PHE A 264 2.88 13.31 -16.26
CA PHE A 264 2.36 13.64 -14.94
C PHE A 264 3.02 14.89 -14.34
N MET A 265 4.34 15.01 -14.44
CA MET A 265 5.08 16.12 -13.84
C MET A 265 4.79 17.46 -14.51
N ILE A 266 4.75 17.50 -15.86
CA ILE A 266 4.53 18.75 -16.60
C ILE A 266 3.09 19.24 -16.54
N THR A 267 2.12 18.35 -16.31
CA THR A 267 0.69 18.70 -16.22
C THR A 267 0.26 19.17 -14.83
N GLY A 268 1.21 19.41 -13.92
CA GLY A 268 0.97 20.03 -12.63
C GLY A 268 1.00 19.11 -11.43
N GLY A 269 0.95 17.78 -11.63
CA GLY A 269 0.90 16.83 -10.51
C GLY A 269 -0.33 17.01 -9.61
N TYR A 270 -0.42 16.28 -8.50
CA TYR A 270 -1.56 16.41 -7.57
C TYR A 270 -1.47 17.67 -6.71
N ASN A 271 -2.58 18.40 -6.66
CA ASN A 271 -2.89 19.42 -5.66
C ASN A 271 -4.33 19.20 -5.18
N VAL A 272 -4.49 18.59 -4.01
CA VAL A 272 -5.79 18.23 -3.45
C VAL A 272 -6.18 19.04 -2.20
N ILE A 273 -5.43 20.10 -1.90
CA ILE A 273 -5.61 20.91 -0.68
C ILE A 273 -7.07 21.36 -0.52
N ASN A 274 -7.68 21.85 -1.59
CA ASN A 274 -9.07 22.31 -1.58
C ASN A 274 -10.09 21.17 -1.55
N GLN A 275 -9.67 19.93 -1.79
CA GLN A 275 -10.55 18.75 -1.79
C GLN A 275 -10.60 18.07 -0.41
N ILE A 276 -9.61 18.27 0.47
CA ILE A 276 -9.52 17.61 1.78
C ILE A 276 -10.82 17.77 2.58
N LYS A 277 -11.34 18.99 2.66
CA LYS A 277 -12.59 19.31 3.40
C LYS A 277 -13.87 18.80 2.72
N GLN A 278 -13.78 18.32 1.49
CA GLN A 278 -14.89 17.75 0.73
C GLN A 278 -15.03 16.23 0.93
N VAL A 279 -14.04 15.59 1.55
CA VAL A 279 -14.06 14.17 1.90
C VAL A 279 -15.17 13.94 2.94
N LYS A 280 -16.06 12.99 2.66
CA LYS A 280 -17.21 12.65 3.53
C LYS A 280 -17.03 11.32 4.25
N GLN A 281 -16.13 10.50 3.77
CA GLN A 281 -15.87 9.17 4.26
C GLN A 281 -15.18 9.22 5.63
N LYS A 282 -15.39 8.18 6.45
CA LYS A 282 -14.60 7.95 7.67
C LYS A 282 -13.16 7.65 7.27
N CYS A 283 -12.20 8.27 7.94
CA CYS A 283 -10.80 8.22 7.57
C CYS A 283 -9.92 7.67 8.69
N LEU A 284 -8.94 6.83 8.35
CA LEU A 284 -7.78 6.54 9.18
C LEU A 284 -6.58 7.30 8.64
N VAL A 285 -5.91 8.06 9.49
CA VAL A 285 -4.60 8.68 9.21
C VAL A 285 -3.56 7.90 9.99
N LEU A 286 -2.70 7.16 9.29
CA LEU A 286 -1.61 6.36 9.85
C LEU A 286 -0.27 7.01 9.54
N TRP A 287 0.58 7.22 10.55
CA TRP A 287 1.80 7.98 10.38
C TRP A 287 2.97 7.43 11.20
N GLY A 288 4.16 7.36 10.62
CA GLY A 288 5.37 7.07 11.36
C GLY A 288 5.84 8.28 12.17
N GLU A 289 6.14 8.09 13.46
CA GLU A 289 6.58 9.20 14.33
C GLU A 289 7.88 9.85 13.88
N ASP A 290 8.72 9.09 13.19
CA ASP A 290 10.03 9.51 12.71
C ASP A 290 10.06 9.70 11.18
N ASP A 291 8.94 10.13 10.58
CA ASP A 291 8.85 10.40 9.15
C ASP A 291 9.83 11.51 8.74
N GLY A 292 10.89 11.14 8.03
CA GLY A 292 11.94 12.04 7.54
C GLY A 292 11.59 12.75 6.22
N ILE A 293 10.44 12.42 5.60
CA ILE A 293 10.00 12.99 4.33
C ILE A 293 8.90 14.03 4.55
N ILE A 294 7.88 13.68 5.34
CA ILE A 294 6.74 14.56 5.60
C ILE A 294 6.56 14.77 7.10
N SER A 295 6.60 16.02 7.53
CA SER A 295 6.49 16.38 8.95
C SER A 295 5.19 15.89 9.58
N ASN A 296 5.27 15.35 10.79
CA ASN A 296 4.13 14.95 11.63
C ASN A 296 3.09 16.07 11.86
N LYS A 297 3.49 17.34 11.72
CA LYS A 297 2.55 18.47 11.75
C LYS A 297 1.46 18.33 10.69
N GLN A 298 1.78 17.72 9.56
CA GLN A 298 0.79 17.46 8.50
C GLN A 298 -0.20 16.35 8.88
N ALA A 299 0.21 15.36 9.67
CA ALA A 299 -0.71 14.33 10.19
C ALA A 299 -1.79 14.94 11.09
N TYR A 300 -1.39 15.78 12.04
CA TYR A 300 -2.32 16.48 12.94
C TYR A 300 -3.22 17.45 12.17
N ARG A 301 -2.65 18.20 11.22
CA ARG A 301 -3.41 19.08 10.35
C ARG A 301 -4.46 18.30 9.54
N LEU A 302 -4.10 17.19 8.96
CA LEU A 302 -4.99 16.36 8.17
C LEU A 302 -6.12 15.79 9.02
N GLN A 303 -5.82 15.32 10.24
CA GLN A 303 -6.84 14.88 11.19
C GLN A 303 -7.85 15.99 11.53
N GLN A 304 -7.38 17.24 11.69
CA GLN A 304 -8.25 18.37 12.01
C GLN A 304 -9.10 18.85 10.83
N GLU A 305 -8.58 18.76 9.62
CA GLU A 305 -9.28 19.22 8.41
C GLU A 305 -10.26 18.19 7.84
N LEU A 306 -10.06 16.90 8.12
CA LEU A 306 -10.98 15.83 7.71
C LEU A 306 -12.17 15.74 8.69
N PRO A 307 -13.42 15.68 8.20
CA PRO A 307 -14.62 15.69 9.07
C PRO A 307 -14.72 14.51 10.03
N SER A 308 -14.14 13.36 9.67
CA SER A 308 -14.23 12.12 10.45
C SER A 308 -12.95 11.32 10.33
N ALA A 309 -11.89 11.77 11.02
CA ALA A 309 -10.58 11.17 10.97
C ALA A 309 -10.08 10.67 12.31
N ILE A 310 -9.50 9.47 12.30
CA ILE A 310 -8.79 8.88 13.44
C ILE A 310 -7.31 8.90 13.09
N LEU A 311 -6.48 9.52 13.94
CA LEU A 311 -5.02 9.47 13.80
C LEU A 311 -4.45 8.30 14.61
N ARG A 312 -3.55 7.55 13.99
CA ARG A 312 -2.70 6.53 14.62
C ARG A 312 -1.26 6.80 14.23
N GLN A 313 -0.39 6.81 15.23
CA GLN A 313 1.04 6.96 15.03
C GLN A 313 1.76 5.65 15.31
N VAL A 314 2.82 5.39 14.56
CA VAL A 314 3.67 4.20 14.68
C VAL A 314 5.03 4.65 15.15
N GLY A 315 5.41 4.23 16.36
CA GLY A 315 6.70 4.62 16.97
C GLY A 315 7.90 3.97 16.27
N GLN A 316 9.04 4.65 16.27
CA GLN A 316 10.28 4.18 15.63
C GLN A 316 10.05 3.72 14.20
N CYS A 317 9.35 4.55 13.43
CA CYS A 317 8.92 4.26 12.09
C CYS A 317 9.00 5.52 11.21
N GLY A 318 9.51 5.36 10.00
CA GLY A 318 9.63 6.42 9.01
C GLY A 318 8.36 6.62 8.18
N HIS A 319 8.55 7.08 6.95
CA HIS A 319 7.48 7.51 6.02
C HIS A 319 6.52 6.40 5.58
N ILE A 320 6.95 5.15 5.64
CA ILE A 320 6.24 4.01 5.04
C ILE A 320 5.90 2.91 6.07
N PRO A 321 5.05 3.18 7.07
CA PRO A 321 4.68 2.21 8.11
C PRO A 321 4.22 0.86 7.58
N HIS A 322 3.47 0.83 6.49
CA HIS A 322 2.98 -0.40 5.84
C HIS A 322 4.11 -1.28 5.29
N VAL A 323 5.30 -0.75 5.26
CA VAL A 323 6.50 -1.41 4.77
C VAL A 323 7.47 -1.69 5.91
N GLU A 324 7.77 -0.70 6.75
CA GLU A 324 8.75 -0.78 7.82
C GLU A 324 8.21 -1.54 9.05
N LYS A 325 6.92 -1.34 9.37
CA LYS A 325 6.20 -1.96 10.49
C LYS A 325 4.90 -2.64 10.01
N PRO A 326 4.98 -3.59 9.06
CA PRO A 326 3.80 -4.10 8.33
C PRO A 326 2.75 -4.74 9.25
N ARG A 327 3.16 -5.42 10.32
CA ARG A 327 2.22 -6.03 11.28
C ARG A 327 1.45 -5.00 12.07
N GLU A 328 2.10 -3.92 12.49
CA GLU A 328 1.49 -2.83 13.23
C GLU A 328 0.56 -2.02 12.32
N ALA A 329 1.01 -1.72 11.11
CA ALA A 329 0.18 -1.07 10.10
C ALA A 329 -1.06 -1.90 9.75
N ALA A 330 -0.91 -3.20 9.51
CA ALA A 330 -2.03 -4.11 9.26
C ALA A 330 -3.00 -4.15 10.45
N LYS A 331 -2.49 -4.20 11.69
CA LYS A 331 -3.32 -4.16 12.89
C LYS A 331 -4.17 -2.90 12.94
N HIS A 332 -3.59 -1.71 12.72
CA HIS A 332 -4.35 -0.45 12.72
C HIS A 332 -5.41 -0.41 11.61
N VAL A 333 -5.12 -0.99 10.44
CA VAL A 333 -6.11 -1.14 9.36
C VAL A 333 -7.27 -2.02 9.82
N LEU A 334 -6.98 -3.19 10.39
CA LEU A 334 -7.99 -4.14 10.87
C LEU A 334 -8.85 -3.52 11.99
N ASP A 335 -8.22 -2.94 13.01
CA ASP A 335 -8.92 -2.28 14.13
C ASP A 335 -9.88 -1.18 13.61
N PHE A 336 -9.47 -0.42 12.59
CA PHE A 336 -10.30 0.61 11.98
C PHE A 336 -11.49 0.05 11.20
N LEU A 337 -11.32 -1.09 10.54
CA LEU A 337 -12.38 -1.75 9.79
C LEU A 337 -13.38 -2.44 10.71
N GLU A 338 -12.91 -3.07 11.78
CA GLU A 338 -13.73 -3.79 12.77
C GLU A 338 -14.54 -2.83 13.65
N GLY A 339 -14.00 -1.68 14.04
CA GLY A 339 -14.68 -0.71 14.90
C GLY A 339 -16.06 -0.29 14.38
N ASP A 340 -16.26 -0.23 13.07
CA ASP A 340 -17.57 0.05 12.48
C ASP A 340 -18.51 -1.15 12.46
N SER A 341 -17.98 -2.35 12.56
CA SER A 341 -18.81 -3.56 12.64
C SER A 341 -19.49 -3.66 13.99
N LEU A 342 -18.81 -3.23 15.06
CA LEU A 342 -19.36 -3.14 16.41
C LEU A 342 -20.42 -2.04 16.52
N ASP A 343 -20.14 -0.83 15.99
CA ASP A 343 -21.08 0.30 15.98
C ASP A 343 -22.38 -0.05 15.23
N LYS A 344 -22.30 -0.79 14.12
CA LYS A 344 -23.48 -1.25 13.36
C LYS A 344 -24.25 -2.36 14.08
N ALA A 345 -23.56 -3.26 14.76
CA ALA A 345 -24.21 -4.33 15.55
C ALA A 345 -24.98 -3.75 16.75
N ASP A 346 -24.40 -2.76 17.44
CA ASP A 346 -25.05 -2.09 18.57
C ASP A 346 -26.26 -1.27 18.12
N GLN A 347 -26.18 -0.58 16.98
CA GLN A 347 -27.34 0.13 16.41
C GLN A 347 -28.46 -0.84 15.98
N ALA A 348 -28.14 -1.97 15.38
CA ALA A 348 -29.12 -2.96 14.98
C ALA A 348 -29.80 -3.62 16.20
N SER A 349 -29.05 -3.87 17.28
CA SER A 349 -29.58 -4.41 18.52
C SER A 349 -30.49 -3.40 19.25
N SER A 350 -30.14 -2.11 19.24
CA SER A 350 -30.96 -1.04 19.84
C SER A 350 -32.28 -0.82 19.08
N LEU A 351 -32.27 -0.90 17.75
CA LEU A 351 -33.48 -0.81 16.91
C LEU A 351 -34.40 -2.01 17.10
N SER A 352 -33.84 -3.22 17.26
CA SER A 352 -34.65 -4.41 17.52
C SER A 352 -35.29 -4.40 18.91
N SER A 353 -34.64 -3.85 19.92
CA SER A 353 -35.19 -3.72 21.28
C SER A 353 -36.32 -2.68 21.37
N THR A 354 -36.26 -1.64 20.52
CA THR A 354 -37.31 -0.60 20.47
C THR A 354 -38.59 -1.10 19.77
N LEU A 355 -38.47 -2.02 18.81
CA LEU A 355 -39.59 -2.62 18.09
C LEU A 355 -40.31 -3.73 18.88
N VAL A 356 -39.71 -4.27 19.94
CA VAL A 356 -40.33 -5.29 20.81
C VAL A 356 -41.06 -4.67 22.01
N SER A 357 -40.88 -3.35 22.26
CA SER A 357 -41.48 -2.62 23.36
C SER A 357 -42.67 -1.74 22.95
N THR A 358 -43.13 -1.82 21.72
CA THR A 358 -44.37 -1.22 21.18
C THR A 358 -45.34 -2.31 20.74
#